data_9f5e6c9599e2591c79a1b3bfd3ea45a9
#
_entry.id   9f5e6c9599e2591c79a1b3bfd3ea45a9
#
_cell.length_a   1.000
_cell.length_b   1.000
_cell.length_c   1.000
_cell.angle_alpha   90.00
_cell.angle_beta   90.00
_cell.angle_gamma   90.00
#
_symmetry.space_group_name_H-M   'P 1'
#
loop_
_entity.id
_entity.type
_entity.pdbx_description
1 polymer ?
#
loop_
_entity_poly.entity_id
_entity_poly.type
_entity_poly.pdbx_seq_one_letter_code
_entity_poly.pdbx_strand_id
1 'polypeptide(L)'
;RLALMGTTNVFTSAISRSQQSFFETLGFEPYDDLELLSHDLSSPIFKPKERLDRGRRSDWQRILDADNAAFSGFWKLDQSGLLEALNATLRTRVRLHQSSDLHGFAITGRTGRSAFLQRLAVKPVHQGVGVGRCLVADALNWAKRRSVREVLVNTQSNNHAALNLYQSMGFTVKNDGLVVLQWSPVT
;
A
#
# COMPACT_ATOMS: atom_id res chain seq x y z
N ARG A 1 12.56 27.79 5.63
CA ARG A 1 11.33 28.29 4.97
C ARG A 1 10.10 27.55 5.50
N LEU A 2 10.15 26.21 5.63
CA LEU A 2 9.04 25.42 6.17
C LEU A 2 8.70 25.79 7.63
N ALA A 3 9.69 25.96 8.50
CA ALA A 3 9.50 26.40 9.88
C ALA A 3 8.77 27.75 9.99
N LEU A 4 9.07 28.70 9.06
CA LEU A 4 8.42 30.01 9.01
C LEU A 4 6.94 29.94 8.60
N MET A 5 6.49 28.82 8.02
CA MET A 5 5.11 28.57 7.62
C MET A 5 4.29 27.85 8.72
N GLY A 6 4.85 27.66 9.91
CA GLY A 6 4.20 26.95 11.03
C GLY A 6 4.09 25.43 10.79
N THR A 7 4.87 24.88 9.85
CA THR A 7 4.89 23.45 9.57
C THR A 7 5.55 22.70 10.73
N THR A 8 4.85 21.73 11.30
CA THR A 8 5.34 20.96 12.46
C THR A 8 6.12 19.73 12.04
N ASN A 9 5.71 19.05 10.97
CA ASN A 9 6.39 17.88 10.43
C ASN A 9 6.21 17.80 8.92
N VAL A 10 7.25 17.36 8.20
CA VAL A 10 7.20 17.05 6.77
C VAL A 10 7.74 15.65 6.59
N PHE A 11 7.00 14.83 5.86
CA PHE A 11 7.42 13.47 5.54
C PHE A 11 7.72 13.35 4.05
N THR A 12 8.69 12.52 3.71
CA THR A 12 8.89 12.11 2.31
C THR A 12 7.85 11.04 1.94
N SER A 13 7.64 10.83 0.65
CA SER A 13 7.14 9.52 0.19
C SER A 13 8.16 8.43 0.54
N ALA A 14 7.78 7.16 0.39
CA ALA A 14 8.75 6.07 0.48
C ALA A 14 9.79 6.21 -0.64
N ILE A 15 11.04 6.46 -0.28
CA ILE A 15 12.17 6.66 -1.20
C ILE A 15 13.15 5.49 -1.10
N SER A 16 13.99 5.30 -2.13
CA SER A 16 15.05 4.30 -2.08
C SER A 16 16.14 4.71 -1.07
N ARG A 17 16.76 3.72 -0.43
CA ARG A 17 17.88 3.99 0.50
C ARG A 17 19.03 4.74 -0.15
N SER A 18 19.22 4.61 -1.45
CA SER A 18 20.25 5.38 -2.19
C SER A 18 19.97 6.90 -2.22
N GLN A 19 18.74 7.32 -2.00
CA GLN A 19 18.35 8.73 -1.96
C GLN A 19 18.39 9.29 -0.53
N GLN A 20 18.46 8.45 0.50
CA GLN A 20 18.37 8.82 1.90
C GLN A 20 19.41 9.89 2.28
N SER A 21 20.68 9.68 1.95
CA SER A 21 21.77 10.59 2.30
C SER A 21 21.54 12.02 1.79
N PHE A 22 20.94 12.18 0.61
CA PHE A 22 20.61 13.51 0.09
C PHE A 22 19.62 14.24 1.01
N PHE A 23 18.55 13.56 1.46
CA PHE A 23 17.56 14.17 2.36
C PHE A 23 18.12 14.43 3.75
N GLU A 24 19.04 13.59 4.25
CA GLU A 24 19.72 13.79 5.53
C GLU A 24 20.56 15.09 5.51
N THR A 25 21.18 15.45 4.38
CA THR A 25 21.87 16.76 4.23
C THR A 25 20.92 17.96 4.34
N LEU A 26 19.62 17.74 4.12
CA LEU A 26 18.57 18.75 4.27
C LEU A 26 17.91 18.74 5.66
N GLY A 27 18.43 17.94 6.59
CA GLY A 27 17.93 17.86 7.97
C GLY A 27 16.74 16.92 8.16
N PHE A 28 16.51 16.00 7.22
CA PHE A 28 15.56 14.91 7.42
C PHE A 28 16.19 13.78 8.20
N GLU A 29 15.39 13.11 9.02
CA GLU A 29 15.80 11.92 9.79
C GLU A 29 14.96 10.70 9.41
N PRO A 30 15.49 9.48 9.52
CA PRO A 30 14.72 8.25 9.28
C PRO A 30 13.51 8.17 10.20
N TYR A 31 12.33 7.95 9.62
CA TYR A 31 11.07 7.81 10.36
C TYR A 31 10.58 6.35 10.41
N ASP A 32 10.57 5.68 9.27
CA ASP A 32 10.13 4.29 9.19
C ASP A 32 10.83 3.56 8.03
N ASP A 33 11.10 2.27 8.24
CA ASP A 33 11.69 1.37 7.26
C ASP A 33 10.63 0.50 6.61
N LEU A 34 10.72 0.36 5.29
CA LEU A 34 9.79 -0.42 4.51
C LEU A 34 10.50 -1.52 3.73
N GLU A 35 9.91 -2.71 3.75
CA GLU A 35 10.26 -3.78 2.83
C GLU A 35 9.55 -3.56 1.50
N LEU A 36 10.31 -3.64 0.41
CA LEU A 36 9.78 -3.70 -0.95
C LEU A 36 9.72 -5.16 -1.38
N LEU A 37 8.55 -5.63 -1.80
CA LEU A 37 8.38 -7.00 -2.28
C LEU A 37 7.87 -6.98 -3.74
N SER A 38 8.26 -8.02 -4.49
CA SER A 38 7.81 -8.22 -5.87
C SER A 38 7.29 -9.63 -6.10
N HIS A 39 6.31 -9.73 -7.01
CA HIS A 39 5.78 -11.00 -7.54
C HIS A 39 5.89 -10.99 -9.05
N ASP A 40 6.55 -11.98 -9.65
CA ASP A 40 6.85 -12.07 -11.09
C ASP A 40 5.72 -12.66 -11.94
N LEU A 41 4.62 -13.08 -11.31
CA LEU A 41 3.45 -13.69 -11.95
C LEU A 41 3.72 -15.03 -12.67
N SER A 42 4.88 -15.64 -12.48
CA SER A 42 5.26 -16.92 -13.10
C SER A 42 4.50 -18.10 -12.47
N SER A 43 4.36 -18.07 -11.15
CA SER A 43 3.70 -19.11 -10.39
C SER A 43 2.17 -19.13 -10.57
N PRO A 44 1.50 -20.28 -10.32
CA PRO A 44 0.05 -20.34 -10.26
C PRO A 44 -0.49 -19.41 -9.18
N ILE A 45 -1.44 -18.54 -9.56
CA ILE A 45 -2.07 -17.61 -8.65
C ILE A 45 -3.36 -18.22 -8.12
N PHE A 46 -3.52 -18.19 -6.81
CA PHE A 46 -4.77 -18.57 -6.16
C PHE A 46 -5.97 -17.83 -6.78
N LYS A 47 -7.04 -18.53 -7.03
CA LYS A 47 -8.30 -17.92 -7.48
C LYS A 47 -9.22 -17.74 -6.28
N PRO A 48 -9.58 -16.50 -5.92
CA PRO A 48 -10.53 -16.27 -4.84
C PRO A 48 -11.85 -16.96 -5.16
N LYS A 49 -12.47 -17.61 -4.18
CA LYS A 49 -13.81 -18.19 -4.31
C LYS A 49 -14.89 -17.13 -4.32
N GLU A 50 -14.63 -16.03 -3.61
CA GLU A 50 -15.57 -14.94 -3.43
C GLU A 50 -15.36 -13.87 -4.51
N ARG A 51 -16.47 -13.29 -4.96
CA ARG A 51 -16.45 -12.18 -5.91
C ARG A 51 -16.24 -10.88 -5.13
N LEU A 52 -15.18 -10.15 -5.50
CA LEU A 52 -14.92 -8.82 -4.97
C LEU A 52 -15.71 -7.76 -5.75
N ASP A 53 -16.29 -6.82 -5.04
CA ASP A 53 -17.02 -5.71 -5.64
C ASP A 53 -16.08 -4.62 -6.17
N ARG A 54 -16.59 -3.83 -7.11
CA ARG A 54 -15.88 -2.65 -7.60
C ARG A 54 -16.15 -1.47 -6.68
N GLY A 55 -15.10 -0.91 -6.07
CA GLY A 55 -15.20 0.34 -5.32
C GLY A 55 -15.56 1.51 -6.23
N ARG A 56 -16.46 2.36 -5.78
CA ARG A 56 -16.96 3.58 -6.44
C ARG A 56 -16.70 4.79 -5.55
N ARG A 57 -16.92 5.97 -6.07
CA ARG A 57 -16.78 7.22 -5.30
C ARG A 57 -17.72 7.26 -4.07
N SER A 58 -18.89 6.67 -4.18
CA SER A 58 -19.84 6.53 -3.06
C SER A 58 -19.32 5.68 -1.89
N ASP A 59 -18.28 4.85 -2.14
CA ASP A 59 -17.69 3.98 -1.11
C ASP A 59 -16.51 4.64 -0.37
N TRP A 60 -16.07 5.84 -0.77
CA TRP A 60 -14.84 6.44 -0.25
C TRP A 60 -14.84 6.64 1.26
N GLN A 61 -15.96 7.05 1.85
CA GLN A 61 -16.03 7.18 3.30
C GLN A 61 -15.84 5.83 3.99
N ARG A 62 -16.51 4.79 3.51
CA ARG A 62 -16.38 3.41 4.05
C ARG A 62 -14.95 2.85 3.88
N ILE A 63 -14.28 3.23 2.78
CA ILE A 63 -12.88 2.88 2.51
C ILE A 63 -11.97 3.56 3.54
N LEU A 64 -12.15 4.87 3.78
CA LEU A 64 -11.40 5.62 4.78
C LEU A 64 -11.65 5.08 6.19
N ASP A 65 -12.89 4.74 6.54
CA ASP A 65 -13.23 4.13 7.84
C ASP A 65 -12.53 2.77 8.02
N ALA A 66 -12.51 1.93 6.98
CA ALA A 66 -11.83 0.64 7.01
C ALA A 66 -10.30 0.79 7.09
N ASP A 67 -9.74 1.78 6.40
CA ASP A 67 -8.33 2.12 6.46
C ASP A 67 -7.93 2.60 7.86
N ASN A 68 -8.67 3.57 8.40
CA ASN A 68 -8.42 4.14 9.72
C ASN A 68 -8.59 3.14 10.86
N ALA A 69 -9.37 2.08 10.66
CA ALA A 69 -9.47 0.96 11.60
C ALA A 69 -8.27 0.02 11.51
N ALA A 70 -7.64 -0.10 10.34
CA ALA A 70 -6.53 -1.02 10.08
C ALA A 70 -5.14 -0.41 10.36
N PHE A 71 -5.01 0.91 10.27
CA PHE A 71 -3.73 1.62 10.42
C PHE A 71 -3.80 2.64 11.56
N SER A 72 -2.64 3.07 12.03
CA SER A 72 -2.50 4.09 13.08
C SER A 72 -1.57 5.23 12.63
N GLY A 73 -1.71 6.39 13.30
CA GLY A 73 -0.82 7.52 13.13
C GLY A 73 -0.68 8.00 11.68
N PHE A 74 0.55 8.23 11.27
CA PHE A 74 0.95 8.68 9.94
C PHE A 74 0.44 7.78 8.80
N TRP A 75 0.27 6.49 9.06
CA TRP A 75 -0.11 5.52 8.04
C TRP A 75 -1.61 5.51 7.69
N LYS A 76 -2.45 6.26 8.40
CA LYS A 76 -3.86 6.41 8.06
C LYS A 76 -4.03 7.20 6.77
N LEU A 77 -4.98 6.78 5.92
CA LEU A 77 -5.40 7.60 4.81
C LEU A 77 -6.43 8.64 5.26
N ASP A 78 -6.23 9.83 4.80
CA ASP A 78 -7.26 10.85 4.70
C ASP A 78 -7.81 10.93 3.25
N GLN A 79 -8.69 11.87 2.99
CA GLN A 79 -9.25 12.05 1.65
C GLN A 79 -8.18 12.41 0.61
N SER A 80 -7.16 13.18 0.99
CA SER A 80 -6.05 13.56 0.11
C SER A 80 -5.21 12.34 -0.25
N GLY A 81 -4.78 11.57 0.76
CA GLY A 81 -4.00 10.34 0.55
C GLY A 81 -4.75 9.28 -0.26
N LEU A 82 -6.09 9.18 -0.08
CA LEU A 82 -6.91 8.32 -0.93
C LEU A 82 -6.89 8.78 -2.40
N LEU A 83 -7.02 10.08 -2.65
CA LEU A 83 -6.94 10.63 -4.00
C LEU A 83 -5.57 10.44 -4.62
N GLU A 84 -4.49 10.63 -3.86
CA GLU A 84 -3.12 10.37 -4.29
C GLU A 84 -2.95 8.90 -4.69
N ALA A 85 -3.38 7.96 -3.85
CA ALA A 85 -3.32 6.54 -4.17
C ALA A 85 -4.11 6.17 -5.43
N LEU A 86 -5.25 6.82 -5.67
CA LEU A 86 -6.06 6.60 -6.87
C LEU A 86 -5.42 7.17 -8.14
N ASN A 87 -4.62 8.23 -8.03
CA ASN A 87 -3.98 8.93 -9.14
C ASN A 87 -2.49 8.56 -9.34
N ALA A 88 -1.90 7.76 -8.45
CA ALA A 88 -0.48 7.41 -8.49
C ALA A 88 -0.05 6.63 -9.75
N THR A 89 -1.00 6.07 -10.50
CA THR A 89 -0.73 5.31 -11.72
C THR A 89 -1.73 5.63 -12.84
N LEU A 90 -1.32 5.41 -14.09
CA LEU A 90 -2.17 5.66 -15.28
C LEU A 90 -3.47 4.86 -15.29
N ARG A 91 -3.49 3.70 -14.66
CA ARG A 91 -4.66 2.81 -14.55
C ARG A 91 -4.77 2.30 -13.13
N THR A 92 -5.79 2.72 -12.43
CA THR A 92 -6.06 2.32 -11.05
C THR A 92 -7.42 1.67 -10.94
N ARG A 93 -7.57 0.76 -10.00
CA ARG A 93 -8.84 0.13 -9.64
C ARG A 93 -8.93 -0.08 -8.14
N VAL A 94 -10.14 -0.05 -7.63
CA VAL A 94 -10.47 -0.38 -6.25
C VAL A 94 -11.31 -1.65 -6.22
N ARG A 95 -10.97 -2.56 -5.30
CA ARG A 95 -11.74 -3.77 -5.00
C ARG A 95 -12.12 -3.79 -3.54
N LEU A 96 -13.36 -4.20 -3.29
CA LEU A 96 -13.96 -4.30 -1.97
C LEU A 96 -14.27 -5.77 -1.68
N HIS A 97 -13.88 -6.22 -0.49
CA HIS A 97 -14.36 -7.47 0.10
C HIS A 97 -15.42 -7.10 1.13
N GLN A 98 -16.66 -7.49 0.88
CA GLN A 98 -17.79 -7.10 1.71
C GLN A 98 -18.93 -8.12 1.66
N SER A 99 -19.79 -8.08 2.68
CA SER A 99 -21.10 -8.71 2.71
C SER A 99 -22.14 -7.68 3.13
N SER A 100 -22.62 -7.70 4.36
CA SER A 100 -23.44 -6.62 4.94
C SER A 100 -22.62 -5.37 5.28
N ASP A 101 -21.31 -5.54 5.51
CA ASP A 101 -20.35 -4.46 5.81
C ASP A 101 -19.07 -4.63 4.99
N LEU A 102 -18.25 -3.57 4.90
CA LEU A 102 -16.94 -3.60 4.29
C LEU A 102 -15.93 -4.27 5.23
N HIS A 103 -15.38 -5.41 4.81
CA HIS A 103 -14.37 -6.17 5.55
C HIS A 103 -12.96 -5.65 5.26
N GLY A 104 -12.70 -5.25 4.00
CA GLY A 104 -11.42 -4.74 3.56
C GLY A 104 -11.46 -4.31 2.10
N PHE A 105 -10.39 -3.64 1.67
CA PHE A 105 -10.26 -3.17 0.29
C PHE A 105 -8.82 -3.24 -0.20
N ALA A 106 -8.66 -3.19 -1.52
CA ALA A 106 -7.37 -3.02 -2.17
C ALA A 106 -7.44 -1.96 -3.28
N ILE A 107 -6.41 -1.11 -3.35
CA ILE A 107 -6.14 -0.22 -4.46
C ILE A 107 -4.98 -0.81 -5.25
N THR A 108 -5.21 -1.13 -6.52
CA THR A 108 -4.20 -1.69 -7.40
C THR A 108 -4.04 -0.79 -8.61
N GLY A 109 -2.82 -0.39 -8.88
CA GLY A 109 -2.49 0.47 -10.01
C GLY A 109 -1.55 -0.20 -11.01
N ARG A 110 -1.43 0.37 -12.22
CA ARG A 110 -0.54 -0.10 -13.27
C ARG A 110 0.03 1.06 -14.08
N THR A 111 1.34 0.99 -14.32
CA THR A 111 2.05 1.86 -15.26
C THR A 111 2.98 0.99 -16.11
N GLY A 112 2.88 1.06 -17.43
CA GLY A 112 3.67 0.23 -18.33
C GLY A 112 3.48 -1.27 -18.06
N ARG A 113 4.57 -1.96 -17.74
CA ARG A 113 4.62 -3.42 -17.48
C ARG A 113 4.72 -3.78 -15.99
N SER A 114 4.62 -2.80 -15.10
CA SER A 114 4.61 -2.99 -13.65
C SER A 114 3.23 -2.65 -13.07
N ALA A 115 2.78 -3.43 -12.10
CA ALA A 115 1.62 -3.12 -11.28
C ALA A 115 2.04 -2.90 -9.82
N PHE A 116 1.20 -2.22 -9.09
CA PHE A 116 1.46 -1.82 -7.71
C PHE A 116 0.22 -2.13 -6.86
N LEU A 117 0.40 -2.89 -5.80
CA LEU A 117 -0.60 -2.97 -4.74
C LEU A 117 -0.39 -1.75 -3.83
N GLN A 118 -1.04 -0.64 -4.21
CA GLN A 118 -0.82 0.69 -3.61
C GLN A 118 -1.38 0.80 -2.20
N ARG A 119 -2.47 0.09 -1.93
CA ARG A 119 -3.07 0.01 -0.60
C ARG A 119 -3.79 -1.31 -0.43
N LEU A 120 -3.64 -1.91 0.73
CA LEU A 120 -4.41 -3.06 1.20
C LEU A 120 -4.76 -2.81 2.67
N ALA A 121 -6.05 -2.79 2.98
CA ALA A 121 -6.53 -2.67 4.35
C ALA A 121 -7.61 -3.71 4.62
N VAL A 122 -7.53 -4.35 5.78
CA VAL A 122 -8.53 -5.28 6.30
C VAL A 122 -8.86 -4.86 7.71
N LYS A 123 -10.13 -4.61 8.00
CA LYS A 123 -10.58 -4.25 9.36
C LYS A 123 -10.10 -5.31 10.36
N PRO A 124 -9.64 -4.94 11.56
CA PRO A 124 -9.09 -5.89 12.54
C PRO A 124 -9.99 -7.10 12.82
N VAL A 125 -11.30 -6.88 12.92
CA VAL A 125 -12.29 -7.93 13.16
C VAL A 125 -12.45 -8.93 12.01
N HIS A 126 -11.90 -8.66 10.84
CA HIS A 126 -11.92 -9.50 9.64
C HIS A 126 -10.53 -9.98 9.21
N GLN A 127 -9.51 -9.74 10.03
CA GLN A 127 -8.16 -10.28 9.78
C GLN A 127 -8.10 -11.77 10.13
N GLY A 128 -7.11 -12.47 9.57
CA GLY A 128 -6.89 -13.89 9.83
C GLY A 128 -7.86 -14.88 9.13
N VAL A 129 -8.97 -14.38 8.55
CA VAL A 129 -10.01 -15.23 7.89
C VAL A 129 -9.90 -15.25 6.36
N GLY A 130 -8.82 -14.76 5.78
CA GLY A 130 -8.53 -14.87 4.34
C GLY A 130 -8.91 -13.67 3.47
N VAL A 131 -9.48 -12.59 4.03
CA VAL A 131 -9.86 -11.38 3.30
C VAL A 131 -8.68 -10.78 2.54
N GLY A 132 -7.54 -10.57 3.22
CA GLY A 132 -6.32 -10.05 2.60
C GLY A 132 -5.83 -10.94 1.45
N ARG A 133 -5.85 -12.26 1.64
CA ARG A 133 -5.48 -13.24 0.62
C ARG A 133 -6.36 -13.14 -0.63
N CYS A 134 -7.67 -12.97 -0.47
CA CYS A 134 -8.59 -12.76 -1.59
C CYS A 134 -8.30 -11.49 -2.37
N LEU A 135 -8.05 -10.37 -1.66
CA LEU A 135 -7.73 -9.08 -2.27
C LEU A 135 -6.39 -9.09 -3.03
N VAL A 136 -5.34 -9.69 -2.45
CA VAL A 136 -4.03 -9.86 -3.12
C VAL A 136 -4.18 -10.76 -4.34
N ALA A 137 -4.86 -11.89 -4.23
CA ALA A 137 -5.08 -12.81 -5.34
C ALA A 137 -5.81 -12.14 -6.51
N ASP A 138 -6.81 -11.31 -6.23
CA ASP A 138 -7.51 -10.55 -7.27
C ASP A 138 -6.57 -9.54 -7.95
N ALA A 139 -5.71 -8.86 -7.19
CA ALA A 139 -4.71 -7.94 -7.73
C ALA A 139 -3.73 -8.66 -8.67
N LEU A 140 -3.16 -9.79 -8.24
CA LEU A 140 -2.25 -10.62 -9.04
C LEU A 140 -2.92 -11.15 -10.32
N ASN A 141 -4.13 -11.72 -10.20
CA ASN A 141 -4.89 -12.21 -11.35
C ASN A 141 -5.25 -11.09 -12.34
N TRP A 142 -5.53 -9.89 -11.84
CA TRP A 142 -5.78 -8.73 -12.70
C TRP A 142 -4.51 -8.30 -13.44
N ALA A 143 -3.37 -8.25 -12.77
CA ALA A 143 -2.08 -7.92 -13.36
C ALA A 143 -1.68 -8.93 -14.44
N LYS A 144 -1.79 -10.24 -14.15
CA LYS A 144 -1.47 -11.33 -15.08
C LYS A 144 -2.27 -11.23 -16.38
N ARG A 145 -3.57 -10.95 -16.31
CA ARG A 145 -4.43 -10.76 -17.50
C ARG A 145 -4.11 -9.51 -18.33
N ARG A 146 -3.18 -8.67 -17.89
CA ARG A 146 -2.77 -7.42 -18.57
C ARG A 146 -1.32 -7.41 -19.02
N SER A 147 -0.72 -8.58 -19.10
CA SER A 147 0.68 -8.74 -19.52
C SER A 147 1.66 -7.89 -18.71
N VAL A 148 1.32 -7.68 -17.43
CA VAL A 148 2.24 -7.09 -16.46
C VAL A 148 3.34 -8.11 -16.17
N ARG A 149 4.57 -7.67 -15.97
CA ARG A 149 5.72 -8.53 -15.67
C ARG A 149 5.90 -8.77 -14.17
N GLU A 150 5.57 -7.76 -13.38
CA GLU A 150 5.75 -7.82 -11.92
C GLU A 150 4.66 -7.03 -11.20
N VAL A 151 4.36 -7.45 -9.99
CA VAL A 151 3.54 -6.69 -9.04
C VAL A 151 4.40 -6.33 -7.86
N LEU A 152 4.45 -5.03 -7.54
CA LEU A 152 5.21 -4.48 -6.43
C LEU A 152 4.27 -4.12 -5.28
N VAL A 153 4.76 -4.30 -4.06
CA VAL A 153 4.11 -3.85 -2.83
C VAL A 153 5.18 -3.47 -1.81
N ASN A 154 4.91 -2.47 -1.00
CA ASN A 154 5.71 -2.18 0.17
C ASN A 154 4.88 -2.27 1.46
N THR A 155 5.56 -2.53 2.57
CA THR A 155 4.96 -2.53 3.91
C THR A 155 6.04 -2.23 4.93
N GLN A 156 5.66 -1.76 6.11
CA GLN A 156 6.60 -1.54 7.21
C GLN A 156 7.36 -2.84 7.53
N SER A 157 8.65 -2.72 7.86
CA SER A 157 9.52 -3.86 8.17
C SER A 157 9.04 -4.65 9.39
N ASN A 158 8.31 -4.01 10.29
CA ASN A 158 7.72 -4.61 11.49
C ASN A 158 6.27 -5.13 11.27
N ASN A 159 5.68 -4.94 10.09
CA ASN A 159 4.35 -5.45 9.77
C ASN A 159 4.40 -6.93 9.37
N HIS A 160 4.68 -7.79 10.34
CA HIS A 160 4.82 -9.25 10.12
C HIS A 160 3.57 -9.90 9.51
N ALA A 161 2.37 -9.37 9.82
CA ALA A 161 1.13 -9.90 9.25
C ALA A 161 1.06 -9.69 7.73
N ALA A 162 1.42 -8.50 7.25
CA ALA A 162 1.47 -8.21 5.82
C ALA A 162 2.62 -8.95 5.12
N LEU A 163 3.82 -8.99 5.73
CA LEU A 163 4.97 -9.72 5.21
C LEU A 163 4.65 -11.20 5.01
N ASN A 164 4.10 -11.85 6.03
CA ASN A 164 3.70 -13.26 5.97
C ASN A 164 2.63 -13.49 4.90
N LEU A 165 1.65 -12.59 4.77
CA LEU A 165 0.64 -12.67 3.72
C LEU A 165 1.29 -12.63 2.34
N TYR A 166 2.12 -11.62 2.06
CA TYR A 166 2.73 -11.46 0.74
C TYR A 166 3.66 -12.61 0.40
N GLN A 167 4.53 -13.03 1.32
CA GLN A 167 5.43 -14.18 1.12
C GLN A 167 4.65 -15.48 0.88
N SER A 168 3.57 -15.73 1.62
CA SER A 168 2.69 -16.90 1.41
C SER A 168 1.96 -16.88 0.07
N MET A 169 1.90 -15.71 -0.58
CA MET A 169 1.31 -15.50 -1.89
C MET A 169 2.33 -15.47 -3.03
N GLY A 170 3.63 -15.76 -2.72
CA GLY A 170 4.71 -15.86 -3.70
C GLY A 170 5.45 -14.55 -3.97
N PHE A 171 5.26 -13.53 -3.16
CA PHE A 171 6.12 -12.34 -3.21
C PHE A 171 7.48 -12.62 -2.59
N THR A 172 8.51 -12.04 -3.16
CA THR A 172 9.89 -12.08 -2.66
C THR A 172 10.36 -10.68 -2.28
N VAL A 173 11.08 -10.58 -1.17
CA VAL A 173 11.68 -9.31 -0.73
C VAL A 173 12.77 -8.90 -1.71
N LYS A 174 12.79 -7.63 -2.09
CA LYS A 174 13.86 -7.02 -2.89
C LYS A 174 14.94 -6.46 -1.95
N ASN A 175 16.19 -6.55 -2.36
CA ASN A 175 17.34 -6.14 -1.54
C ASN A 175 17.38 -4.62 -1.24
N ASP A 176 16.71 -3.82 -2.08
CA ASP A 176 16.67 -2.36 -1.93
C ASP A 176 15.40 -1.95 -1.18
N GLY A 177 15.40 -2.07 0.13
CA GLY A 177 14.31 -1.56 0.98
C GLY A 177 14.06 -0.06 0.74
N LEU A 178 12.92 0.42 1.21
CA LEU A 178 12.54 1.83 1.15
C LEU A 178 12.60 2.45 2.54
N VAL A 179 12.69 3.76 2.60
CA VAL A 179 12.66 4.52 3.85
C VAL A 179 11.71 5.71 3.71
N VAL A 180 10.99 6.02 4.78
CA VAL A 180 10.28 7.28 4.94
C VAL A 180 11.11 8.14 5.87
N LEU A 181 11.35 9.38 5.49
CA LEU A 181 12.09 10.35 6.29
C LEU A 181 11.15 11.43 6.78
N GLN A 182 11.45 11.95 7.95
CA GLN A 182 10.75 13.06 8.60
C GLN A 182 11.69 14.24 8.76
N TRP A 183 11.19 15.43 8.51
CA TRP A 183 11.80 16.69 8.93
C TRP A 183 10.91 17.34 9.98
N SER A 184 11.52 17.81 11.07
CA SER A 184 10.87 18.61 12.11
C SER A 184 11.65 19.89 12.33
N PRO A 185 11.00 21.03 12.64
CA PRO A 185 11.72 22.25 12.99
C PRO A 185 12.55 22.00 14.27
N VAL A 186 13.81 22.45 14.24
CA VAL A 186 14.64 22.47 15.43
C VAL A 186 13.99 23.45 16.41
N THR A 187 13.60 22.99 17.59
CA THR A 187 13.08 23.80 18.70
C THR A 187 14.17 24.66 19.32
#